data_f15e596cef4379b0a282be98471849dd
#
_entry.id   f15e596cef4379b0a282be98471849dd
#
_cell.length_a   1.000
_cell.length_b   1.000
_cell.length_c   1.000
_cell.angle_alpha   90.00
_cell.angle_beta   90.00
_cell.angle_gamma   90.00
#
_symmetry.space_group_name_H-M   'P 1'
#
loop_
_entity.id
_entity.type
_entity.pdbx_description
1 polymer ?
#
loop_
_entity_poly.entity_id
_entity_poly.type
_entity_poly.pdbx_seq_one_letter_code
_entity_poly.pdbx_strand_id
1 'polypeptide(L)'
;MSIKIYSTVRDRNDRLTRQKDREFVPRPECMEDRDRGVVVDDAVHFQEIEGFGGALTESAAWVIAQMPPMRRKEILDAYFSELGYNYVRIHMNSCDFSLENYSYVADNDAELKTFSIAREERYVIPALREAWKRSPDMRLYFSPWSPPAWMKTNGEMNHGGRLKPECRALWAEYYCRFIEELEKRNCPVWGLSVQNEPMANQCFDSCVWTGREEMEFVRDYLGPALARHGFGDRKLMVFDHNRDQVYRRATTVYNDPEASKYVWGAAIHWYEGYCGSEMSYALSD
;
A
#
# COMPACT_ATOMS: atom_id res chain seq x y z
N MET A 1 35.89 -2.92 -15.03
CA MET A 1 34.48 -2.71 -14.61
C MET A 1 34.31 -1.24 -14.30
N SER A 2 33.26 -0.57 -14.82
CA SER A 2 33.03 0.85 -14.57
C SER A 2 31.78 1.07 -13.73
N ILE A 3 31.81 2.11 -12.92
CA ILE A 3 30.69 2.54 -12.09
C ILE A 3 29.91 3.60 -12.85
N LYS A 4 28.62 3.36 -13.09
CA LYS A 4 27.69 4.36 -13.64
C LYS A 4 27.18 5.24 -12.51
N ILE A 5 27.33 6.57 -12.67
CA ILE A 5 26.95 7.53 -11.64
C ILE A 5 25.82 8.40 -12.14
N TYR A 6 24.77 8.53 -11.35
CA TYR A 6 23.69 9.49 -11.52
C TYR A 6 23.61 10.37 -10.28
N SER A 7 23.50 11.66 -10.46
CA SER A 7 23.45 12.61 -9.33
C SER A 7 22.21 13.50 -9.38
N THR A 8 21.68 13.79 -8.21
CA THR A 8 20.75 14.88 -7.96
C THR A 8 21.36 15.76 -6.90
N VAL A 9 21.62 17.01 -7.21
CA VAL A 9 22.30 17.95 -6.31
C VAL A 9 21.46 19.21 -6.16
N ARG A 10 21.21 19.62 -4.90
CA ARG A 10 20.32 20.72 -4.56
C ARG A 10 20.72 22.04 -5.25
N ASP A 11 22.01 22.37 -5.22
CA ASP A 11 22.55 23.65 -5.65
C ASP A 11 23.12 23.60 -7.07
N ARG A 12 22.86 22.50 -7.80
CA ARG A 12 23.19 22.32 -9.20
C ARG A 12 21.95 21.94 -9.97
N ASN A 13 21.98 22.09 -11.27
CA ASN A 13 20.87 21.65 -12.12
C ASN A 13 20.91 20.13 -12.42
N ASP A 14 21.51 19.36 -11.52
CA ASP A 14 21.55 17.91 -11.63
C ASP A 14 20.26 17.31 -11.08
N ARG A 15 19.54 16.57 -11.94
CA ARG A 15 18.31 15.84 -11.61
C ARG A 15 18.40 14.47 -12.25
N LEU A 16 18.88 13.47 -11.50
CA LEU A 16 19.27 12.14 -12.00
C LEU A 16 20.22 12.27 -13.21
N THR A 17 21.06 13.30 -13.18
CA THR A 17 21.97 13.61 -14.27
C THR A 17 23.07 12.58 -14.35
N ARG A 18 23.23 11.96 -15.53
CA ARG A 18 24.29 11.00 -15.79
C ARG A 18 25.66 11.71 -15.70
N GLN A 19 26.50 11.26 -14.78
CA GLN A 19 27.86 11.75 -14.62
C GLN A 19 28.85 10.88 -15.40
N LYS A 20 30.12 11.34 -15.47
CA LYS A 20 31.21 10.53 -16.05
C LYS A 20 31.41 9.26 -15.26
N ASP A 21 31.55 8.15 -15.97
CA ASP A 21 31.86 6.86 -15.37
C ASP A 21 33.15 6.91 -14.56
N ARG A 22 33.20 6.11 -13.50
CA ARG A 22 34.39 5.90 -12.70
C ARG A 22 34.82 4.45 -12.84
N GLU A 23 36.12 4.21 -12.72
CA GLU A 23 36.66 2.87 -12.62
C GLU A 23 36.83 2.47 -11.16
N PHE A 24 36.75 1.17 -10.89
CA PHE A 24 37.10 0.64 -9.58
C PHE A 24 38.62 0.80 -9.39
N VAL A 25 38.98 1.29 -8.22
CA VAL A 25 40.38 1.33 -7.76
C VAL A 25 40.53 0.48 -6.51
N PRO A 26 41.70 -0.11 -6.29
CA PRO A 26 41.95 -0.84 -5.04
C PRO A 26 41.70 0.07 -3.82
N ARG A 27 41.14 -0.52 -2.76
CA ARG A 27 40.95 0.20 -1.50
C ARG A 27 42.32 0.60 -0.94
N PRO A 28 42.55 1.88 -0.59
CA PRO A 28 43.78 2.31 0.06
C PRO A 28 43.94 1.60 1.42
N GLU A 29 45.14 1.12 1.72
CA GLU A 29 45.43 0.44 3.01
C GLU A 29 45.22 1.33 4.24
N CYS A 30 45.21 2.67 4.05
CA CYS A 30 45.07 3.68 5.10
C CYS A 30 43.64 4.22 5.31
N MET A 31 42.60 3.61 4.69
CA MET A 31 41.22 4.02 4.99
C MET A 31 40.87 3.66 6.43
N GLU A 32 40.79 4.67 7.29
CA GLU A 32 40.28 4.53 8.65
C GLU A 32 38.76 4.32 8.63
N ASP A 33 38.20 3.63 9.64
CA ASP A 33 36.74 3.40 9.83
C ASP A 33 35.94 4.73 9.99
N ARG A 34 36.62 5.87 10.09
CA ARG A 34 36.01 7.21 10.17
C ARG A 34 35.64 7.79 8.81
N ASP A 35 36.17 7.26 7.73
CA ASP A 35 35.82 7.72 6.40
C ASP A 35 34.37 7.33 6.08
N ARG A 36 33.60 8.30 5.60
CA ARG A 36 32.21 8.08 5.20
C ARG A 36 32.19 7.20 3.96
N GLY A 37 32.16 5.92 4.18
CA GLY A 37 32.12 4.91 3.12
C GLY A 37 30.82 4.12 3.15
N VAL A 38 30.40 3.63 1.99
CA VAL A 38 29.37 2.60 1.84
C VAL A 38 30.07 1.32 1.42
N VAL A 39 29.89 0.26 2.19
CA VAL A 39 30.39 -1.06 1.84
C VAL A 39 29.28 -1.83 1.13
N VAL A 40 29.57 -2.30 -0.07
CA VAL A 40 28.67 -3.18 -0.82
C VAL A 40 29.36 -4.54 -0.93
N ASP A 41 28.75 -5.56 -0.35
CA ASP A 41 29.20 -6.94 -0.45
C ASP A 41 28.20 -7.70 -1.33
N ASP A 42 28.60 -8.02 -2.54
CA ASP A 42 27.79 -8.72 -3.53
C ASP A 42 27.66 -10.22 -3.29
N ALA A 43 28.39 -10.75 -2.30
CA ALA A 43 28.22 -12.14 -1.83
C ALA A 43 27.11 -12.27 -0.78
N VAL A 44 26.68 -11.16 -0.17
CA VAL A 44 25.60 -11.14 0.83
C VAL A 44 24.29 -10.73 0.17
N HIS A 45 23.34 -11.65 0.11
CA HIS A 45 22.03 -11.44 -0.46
C HIS A 45 20.97 -11.41 0.63
N PHE A 46 20.04 -10.47 0.51
CA PHE A 46 18.82 -10.37 1.31
C PHE A 46 17.60 -10.70 0.44
N GLN A 47 16.42 -10.22 0.83
CA GLN A 47 15.20 -10.37 0.02
C GLN A 47 15.33 -9.68 -1.33
N GLU A 48 14.70 -10.24 -2.34
CA GLU A 48 14.57 -9.60 -3.65
C GLU A 48 13.56 -8.45 -3.58
N ILE A 49 13.92 -7.29 -4.15
CA ILE A 49 13.00 -6.17 -4.30
C ILE A 49 12.13 -6.43 -5.52
N GLU A 50 10.85 -6.65 -5.32
CA GLU A 50 9.92 -6.99 -6.40
C GLU A 50 9.51 -5.78 -7.26
N GLY A 51 9.67 -4.55 -6.77
CA GLY A 51 9.35 -3.35 -7.53
C GLY A 51 9.21 -2.09 -6.71
N PHE A 52 8.84 -1.02 -7.42
CA PHE A 52 8.62 0.30 -6.87
C PHE A 52 7.31 0.88 -7.37
N GLY A 53 6.73 1.80 -6.62
CA GLY A 53 5.48 2.43 -7.03
C GLY A 53 5.03 3.55 -6.12
N GLY A 54 3.77 3.89 -6.21
CA GLY A 54 3.18 4.95 -5.41
C GLY A 54 1.68 4.82 -5.23
N ALA A 55 1.11 5.66 -4.39
CA ALA A 55 -0.32 5.74 -4.20
C ALA A 55 -0.99 6.52 -5.34
N LEU A 56 -2.09 5.99 -5.84
CA LEU A 56 -2.99 6.68 -6.78
C LEU A 56 -4.33 6.90 -6.06
N THR A 57 -4.39 7.97 -5.28
CA THR A 57 -5.57 8.39 -4.55
C THR A 57 -6.57 9.13 -5.44
N GLU A 58 -7.80 9.33 -4.96
CA GLU A 58 -8.80 10.12 -5.70
C GLU A 58 -8.28 11.52 -6.03
N SER A 59 -7.64 12.21 -5.06
CA SER A 59 -7.06 13.54 -5.29
C SER A 59 -5.94 13.53 -6.34
N ALA A 60 -5.04 12.53 -6.30
CA ALA A 60 -3.99 12.41 -7.30
C ALA A 60 -4.58 12.17 -8.69
N ALA A 61 -5.53 11.25 -8.81
CA ALA A 61 -6.21 10.95 -10.06
C ALA A 61 -7.03 12.14 -10.58
N TRP A 62 -7.68 12.89 -9.68
CA TRP A 62 -8.39 14.12 -10.00
C TRP A 62 -7.45 15.19 -10.56
N VAL A 63 -6.31 15.44 -9.91
CA VAL A 63 -5.29 16.38 -10.39
C VAL A 63 -4.79 15.99 -11.78
N ILE A 64 -4.47 14.71 -11.99
CA ILE A 64 -4.05 14.19 -13.30
C ILE A 64 -5.16 14.43 -14.34
N ALA A 65 -6.42 14.21 -13.99
CA ALA A 65 -7.56 14.40 -14.89
C ALA A 65 -7.76 15.88 -15.30
N GLN A 66 -7.41 16.84 -14.42
CA GLN A 66 -7.50 18.29 -14.71
C GLN A 66 -6.34 18.79 -15.61
N MET A 67 -5.28 18.02 -15.75
CA MET A 67 -4.13 18.44 -16.57
C MET A 67 -4.48 18.45 -18.06
N PRO A 68 -3.87 19.37 -18.85
CA PRO A 68 -3.94 19.29 -20.30
C PRO A 68 -3.43 17.92 -20.80
N PRO A 69 -4.00 17.37 -21.90
CA PRO A 69 -3.68 16.01 -22.35
C PRO A 69 -2.17 15.72 -22.50
N MET A 70 -1.41 16.70 -22.98
CA MET A 70 0.05 16.55 -23.13
C MET A 70 0.74 16.39 -21.76
N ARG A 71 0.39 17.22 -20.79
CA ARG A 71 0.97 17.14 -19.42
C ARG A 71 0.57 15.86 -18.71
N ARG A 72 -0.67 15.42 -18.89
CA ARG A 72 -1.14 14.13 -18.37
C ARG A 72 -0.30 12.98 -18.94
N LYS A 73 -0.06 13.01 -20.26
CA LYS A 73 0.80 12.01 -20.90
C LYS A 73 2.23 12.05 -20.34
N GLU A 74 2.83 13.22 -20.25
CA GLU A 74 4.20 13.41 -19.73
C GLU A 74 4.34 12.83 -18.32
N ILE A 75 3.41 13.12 -17.39
CA ILE A 75 3.53 12.65 -16.00
C ILE A 75 3.35 11.13 -15.91
N LEU A 76 2.41 10.58 -16.67
CA LEU A 76 2.18 9.14 -16.68
C LEU A 76 3.35 8.38 -17.34
N ASP A 77 3.93 8.93 -18.40
CA ASP A 77 5.12 8.37 -19.03
C ASP A 77 6.32 8.42 -18.06
N ALA A 78 6.51 9.53 -17.34
CA ALA A 78 7.59 9.66 -16.37
C ALA A 78 7.51 8.60 -15.28
N TYR A 79 6.35 8.39 -14.68
CA TYR A 79 6.20 7.40 -13.60
C TYR A 79 6.22 5.95 -14.11
N PHE A 80 5.44 5.63 -15.13
CA PHE A 80 5.18 4.24 -15.49
C PHE A 80 6.06 3.70 -16.62
N SER A 81 6.66 4.58 -17.45
CA SER A 81 7.58 4.16 -18.50
C SER A 81 9.04 4.45 -18.14
N GLU A 82 9.37 5.68 -17.70
CA GLU A 82 10.75 6.12 -17.49
C GLU A 82 11.30 5.65 -16.13
N LEU A 83 10.54 5.86 -15.03
CA LEU A 83 10.89 5.38 -13.69
C LEU A 83 10.53 3.90 -13.49
N GLY A 84 9.66 3.36 -14.34
CA GLY A 84 9.30 1.96 -14.31
C GLY A 84 8.48 1.54 -13.08
N TYR A 85 7.59 2.40 -12.59
CA TYR A 85 6.69 2.03 -11.50
C TYR A 85 5.82 0.83 -11.92
N ASN A 86 5.89 -0.22 -11.10
CA ASN A 86 5.16 -1.46 -11.30
C ASN A 86 4.28 -1.85 -10.11
N TYR A 87 4.14 -0.96 -9.13
CA TYR A 87 3.21 -1.08 -8.01
C TYR A 87 2.34 0.16 -7.89
N VAL A 88 1.04 -0.03 -7.65
CA VAL A 88 0.10 1.05 -7.35
C VAL A 88 -0.76 0.68 -6.18
N ARG A 89 -0.86 1.59 -5.20
CA ARG A 89 -1.79 1.50 -4.08
C ARG A 89 -2.97 2.41 -4.30
N ILE A 90 -4.19 1.90 -4.12
CA ILE A 90 -5.42 2.69 -4.07
C ILE A 90 -6.12 2.52 -2.72
N HIS A 91 -7.12 3.33 -2.47
CA HIS A 91 -7.98 3.22 -1.30
C HIS A 91 -9.25 2.41 -1.60
N MET A 92 -9.83 1.82 -0.57
CA MET A 92 -11.19 1.28 -0.57
C MET A 92 -12.06 2.16 0.33
N ASN A 93 -13.16 2.71 -0.18
CA ASN A 93 -13.88 3.87 0.33
C ASN A 93 -13.00 5.14 0.29
N SER A 94 -13.43 6.23 0.93
CA SER A 94 -12.63 7.44 1.04
C SER A 94 -11.38 7.28 1.92
N CYS A 95 -10.44 8.19 1.74
CA CYS A 95 -9.22 8.33 2.53
C CYS A 95 -8.92 9.83 2.73
N ASP A 96 -7.84 10.15 3.46
CA ASP A 96 -7.36 11.52 3.67
C ASP A 96 -7.03 12.29 2.38
N PHE A 97 -6.79 11.58 1.27
CA PHE A 97 -6.61 12.14 -0.07
C PHE A 97 -7.81 11.88 -0.98
N SER A 98 -9.02 11.89 -0.44
CA SER A 98 -10.27 11.93 -1.18
C SER A 98 -10.85 13.35 -1.21
N LEU A 99 -11.75 13.61 -2.15
CA LEU A 99 -12.40 14.92 -2.28
C LEU A 99 -13.46 15.15 -1.20
N GLU A 100 -13.98 14.08 -0.63
CA GLU A 100 -14.94 14.06 0.49
C GLU A 100 -15.00 12.65 1.09
N ASN A 101 -15.65 12.49 2.26
CA ASN A 101 -15.96 11.17 2.78
C ASN A 101 -17.03 10.46 1.93
N TYR A 102 -16.82 9.18 1.64
CA TYR A 102 -17.80 8.33 0.96
C TYR A 102 -17.58 6.85 1.23
N SER A 103 -18.63 6.07 1.06
CA SER A 103 -18.58 4.61 1.03
C SER A 103 -19.31 4.08 -0.22
N TYR A 104 -19.09 2.81 -0.56
CA TYR A 104 -19.67 2.21 -1.76
C TYR A 104 -21.09 1.67 -1.56
N VAL A 105 -21.65 1.79 -0.36
CA VAL A 105 -23.00 1.32 -0.02
C VAL A 105 -23.81 2.42 0.65
N ALA A 106 -25.12 2.35 0.52
CA ALA A 106 -26.02 3.15 1.33
C ALA A 106 -25.97 2.74 2.80
N ASP A 107 -26.32 3.65 3.68
CA ASP A 107 -26.36 3.37 5.11
C ASP A 107 -27.32 2.21 5.44
N ASN A 108 -26.85 1.31 6.31
CA ASN A 108 -27.58 0.13 6.79
C ASN A 108 -27.92 -0.92 5.71
N ASP A 109 -27.24 -0.90 4.56
CA ASP A 109 -27.39 -1.95 3.55
C ASP A 109 -26.59 -3.20 3.92
N ALA A 110 -27.19 -4.03 4.78
CA ALA A 110 -26.60 -5.27 5.28
C ALA A 110 -26.46 -6.38 4.22
N GLU A 111 -27.01 -6.19 3.03
CA GLU A 111 -26.94 -7.16 1.93
C GLU A 111 -26.05 -6.70 0.78
N LEU A 112 -25.39 -5.53 0.91
CA LEU A 112 -24.56 -4.89 -0.13
C LEU A 112 -25.30 -4.74 -1.49
N LYS A 113 -26.60 -4.56 -1.47
CA LYS A 113 -27.40 -4.42 -2.69
C LYS A 113 -27.14 -3.14 -3.45
N THR A 114 -26.77 -2.09 -2.72
CA THR A 114 -26.46 -0.77 -3.29
C THR A 114 -24.98 -0.60 -3.60
N PHE A 115 -24.17 -1.66 -3.43
CA PHE A 115 -22.73 -1.58 -3.61
C PHE A 115 -22.36 -1.11 -5.02
N SER A 116 -21.63 -0.01 -5.09
CA SER A 116 -21.23 0.59 -6.36
C SER A 116 -19.92 1.36 -6.25
N ILE A 117 -18.95 1.05 -7.10
CA ILE A 117 -17.70 1.79 -7.26
C ILE A 117 -17.76 2.79 -8.43
N ALA A 118 -18.95 3.25 -8.83
CA ALA A 118 -19.11 4.23 -9.91
C ALA A 118 -18.32 5.53 -9.67
N ARG A 119 -18.04 5.85 -8.40
CA ARG A 119 -17.19 6.99 -8.05
C ARG A 119 -15.78 6.83 -8.59
N GLU A 120 -15.18 5.64 -8.47
CA GLU A 120 -13.83 5.36 -8.95
C GLU A 120 -13.71 5.47 -10.48
N GLU A 121 -14.82 5.29 -11.20
CA GLU A 121 -14.86 5.45 -12.66
C GLU A 121 -14.65 6.90 -13.11
N ARG A 122 -14.78 7.86 -12.19
CA ARG A 122 -14.60 9.28 -12.51
C ARG A 122 -13.11 9.64 -12.72
N TYR A 123 -12.21 9.09 -11.91
CA TYR A 123 -10.81 9.48 -11.89
C TYR A 123 -9.85 8.30 -11.71
N VAL A 124 -10.03 7.47 -10.70
CA VAL A 124 -9.06 6.43 -10.30
C VAL A 124 -8.93 5.35 -11.38
N ILE A 125 -10.05 4.76 -11.81
CA ILE A 125 -10.04 3.70 -12.84
C ILE A 125 -9.50 4.19 -14.19
N PRO A 126 -9.86 5.36 -14.72
CA PRO A 126 -9.23 5.90 -15.91
C PRO A 126 -7.72 6.07 -15.77
N ALA A 127 -7.23 6.57 -14.63
CA ALA A 127 -5.80 6.75 -14.39
C ALA A 127 -5.05 5.40 -14.29
N LEU A 128 -5.65 4.40 -13.60
CA LEU A 128 -5.14 3.03 -13.55
C LEU A 128 -4.99 2.41 -14.95
N ARG A 129 -6.00 2.54 -15.79
CA ARG A 129 -5.98 2.03 -17.18
C ARG A 129 -4.86 2.66 -18.00
N GLU A 130 -4.63 3.96 -17.83
CA GLU A 130 -3.52 4.65 -18.47
C GLU A 130 -2.15 4.22 -17.93
N ALA A 131 -2.06 3.91 -16.64
CA ALA A 131 -0.87 3.33 -16.03
C ALA A 131 -0.56 1.94 -16.58
N TRP A 132 -1.56 1.04 -16.65
CA TRP A 132 -1.38 -0.31 -17.20
C TRP A 132 -0.95 -0.33 -18.67
N LYS A 133 -1.37 0.62 -19.49
CA LYS A 133 -0.88 0.73 -20.88
C LYS A 133 0.63 0.93 -20.96
N ARG A 134 1.24 1.50 -19.92
CA ARG A 134 2.66 1.82 -19.81
C ARG A 134 3.47 0.79 -19.03
N SER A 135 2.85 0.19 -18.05
CA SER A 135 3.42 -0.84 -17.17
C SER A 135 2.45 -2.04 -17.12
N PRO A 136 2.45 -2.93 -18.14
CA PRO A 136 1.49 -4.04 -18.25
C PRO A 136 1.54 -5.01 -17.07
N ASP A 137 2.71 -5.19 -16.45
CA ASP A 137 2.91 -6.07 -15.30
C ASP A 137 2.66 -5.37 -13.96
N MET A 138 2.06 -4.18 -13.99
CA MET A 138 1.78 -3.40 -12.79
C MET A 138 0.85 -4.15 -11.83
N ARG A 139 1.24 -4.18 -10.57
CA ARG A 139 0.52 -4.82 -9.47
C ARG A 139 -0.31 -3.78 -8.72
N LEU A 140 -1.61 -4.01 -8.66
CA LEU A 140 -2.55 -3.17 -7.92
C LEU A 140 -2.82 -3.77 -6.56
N TYR A 141 -2.67 -2.99 -5.49
CA TYR A 141 -3.17 -3.33 -4.18
C TYR A 141 -3.97 -2.19 -3.57
N PHE A 142 -4.79 -2.51 -2.60
CA PHE A 142 -5.62 -1.51 -1.93
C PHE A 142 -5.62 -1.65 -0.41
N SER A 143 -5.93 -0.55 0.25
CA SER A 143 -6.14 -0.50 1.69
C SER A 143 -7.42 0.27 2.01
N PRO A 144 -8.23 -0.14 2.99
CA PRO A 144 -9.32 0.66 3.54
C PRO A 144 -8.78 1.60 4.61
N TRP A 145 -9.28 2.83 4.66
CA TRP A 145 -9.09 3.75 5.78
C TRP A 145 -10.19 3.60 6.83
N SER A 146 -11.42 3.39 6.39
CA SER A 146 -12.56 3.20 7.28
C SER A 146 -13.65 2.35 6.64
N PRO A 147 -14.31 1.48 7.42
CA PRO A 147 -15.61 0.98 7.05
C PRO A 147 -16.65 2.11 6.94
N PRO A 148 -17.81 1.87 6.29
CA PRO A 148 -18.95 2.79 6.33
C PRO A 148 -19.31 3.19 7.76
N ALA A 149 -19.73 4.43 7.98
CA ALA A 149 -20.00 5.00 9.30
C ALA A 149 -20.91 4.13 10.17
N TRP A 150 -21.97 3.59 9.59
CA TRP A 150 -22.95 2.76 10.32
C TRP A 150 -22.38 1.41 10.80
N MET A 151 -21.29 0.91 10.23
CA MET A 151 -20.59 -0.29 10.68
C MET A 151 -19.65 -0.02 11.86
N LYS A 152 -19.45 1.21 12.25
CA LYS A 152 -18.48 1.62 13.27
C LYS A 152 -19.13 1.99 14.60
N THR A 153 -18.40 1.80 15.68
CA THR A 153 -18.87 2.07 17.05
C THR A 153 -19.11 3.53 17.33
N ASN A 154 -18.40 4.44 16.65
CA ASN A 154 -18.59 5.89 16.77
C ASN A 154 -19.61 6.45 15.76
N GLY A 155 -20.09 5.67 14.81
CA GLY A 155 -21.04 6.13 13.79
C GLY A 155 -20.48 7.10 12.76
N GLU A 156 -19.15 7.20 12.64
CA GLU A 156 -18.45 8.11 11.73
C GLU A 156 -17.35 7.37 10.98
N MET A 157 -17.01 7.80 9.77
CA MET A 157 -15.84 7.28 9.06
C MET A 157 -14.53 7.82 9.64
N ASN A 158 -14.56 9.05 10.17
CA ASN A 158 -13.44 9.74 10.82
C ASN A 158 -13.31 9.35 12.30
N HIS A 159 -12.30 9.92 12.96
CA HIS A 159 -12.12 9.88 14.42
C HIS A 159 -12.00 8.46 15.00
N GLY A 160 -11.29 7.58 14.31
CA GLY A 160 -11.03 6.23 14.80
C GLY A 160 -12.33 5.40 14.91
N GLY A 161 -12.74 5.07 16.11
CA GLY A 161 -13.79 4.09 16.34
C GLY A 161 -13.34 2.67 15.99
N ARG A 162 -14.23 1.70 16.11
CA ARG A 162 -13.93 0.29 15.81
C ARG A 162 -15.01 -0.31 14.93
N LEU A 163 -14.65 -1.29 14.13
CA LEU A 163 -15.64 -2.12 13.44
C LEU A 163 -16.51 -2.86 14.47
N LYS A 164 -17.83 -2.73 14.34
CA LYS A 164 -18.78 -3.46 15.20
C LYS A 164 -18.63 -4.98 14.97
N PRO A 165 -18.62 -5.79 16.03
CA PRO A 165 -18.46 -7.24 15.90
C PRO A 165 -19.46 -7.89 14.94
N GLU A 166 -20.73 -7.47 14.98
CA GLU A 166 -21.79 -7.94 14.09
C GLU A 166 -21.59 -7.56 12.62
N CYS A 167 -20.75 -6.59 12.33
CA CYS A 167 -20.43 -6.17 10.97
C CYS A 167 -19.19 -6.87 10.39
N ARG A 168 -18.44 -7.67 11.15
CA ARG A 168 -17.19 -8.28 10.69
C ARG A 168 -17.37 -9.16 9.45
N ALA A 169 -18.38 -10.02 9.44
CA ALA A 169 -18.66 -10.88 8.30
C ALA A 169 -19.03 -10.05 7.05
N LEU A 170 -19.89 -9.04 7.22
CA LEU A 170 -20.30 -8.17 6.13
C LEU A 170 -19.13 -7.33 5.59
N TRP A 171 -18.24 -6.88 6.48
CA TRP A 171 -17.05 -6.13 6.07
C TRP A 171 -16.08 -7.00 5.25
N ALA A 172 -15.94 -8.27 5.57
CA ALA A 172 -15.16 -9.21 4.76
C ALA A 172 -15.79 -9.42 3.36
N GLU A 173 -17.11 -9.55 3.26
CA GLU A 173 -17.81 -9.60 1.96
C GLU A 173 -17.64 -8.29 1.16
N TYR A 174 -17.55 -7.14 1.81
CA TYR A 174 -17.32 -5.85 1.18
C TYR A 174 -15.98 -5.79 0.44
N TYR A 175 -14.89 -6.39 0.99
CA TYR A 175 -13.61 -6.52 0.29
C TYR A 175 -13.76 -7.37 -0.97
N CYS A 176 -14.44 -8.50 -0.86
CA CYS A 176 -14.67 -9.38 -2.02
C CYS A 176 -15.46 -8.66 -3.12
N ARG A 177 -16.51 -7.91 -2.75
CA ARG A 177 -17.27 -7.09 -3.72
C ARG A 177 -16.41 -6.02 -4.38
N PHE A 178 -15.52 -5.37 -3.63
CA PHE A 178 -14.63 -4.37 -4.21
C PHE A 178 -13.67 -5.00 -5.22
N ILE A 179 -13.09 -6.15 -4.91
CA ILE A 179 -12.24 -6.91 -5.85
C ILE A 179 -13.03 -7.28 -7.11
N GLU A 180 -14.22 -7.86 -6.96
CA GLU A 180 -15.09 -8.22 -8.09
C GLU A 180 -15.38 -7.02 -9.00
N GLU A 181 -15.73 -5.89 -8.42
CA GLU A 181 -16.06 -4.68 -9.17
C GLU A 181 -14.86 -4.06 -9.89
N LEU A 182 -13.66 -4.12 -9.31
CA LEU A 182 -12.42 -3.72 -9.97
C LEU A 182 -12.09 -4.66 -11.14
N GLU A 183 -12.17 -5.97 -10.92
CA GLU A 183 -11.85 -6.97 -11.95
C GLU A 183 -12.84 -6.92 -13.14
N LYS A 184 -14.13 -6.71 -12.89
CA LYS A 184 -15.12 -6.43 -13.96
C LYS A 184 -14.75 -5.24 -14.84
N ARG A 185 -13.95 -4.32 -14.31
CA ARG A 185 -13.47 -3.12 -14.99
C ARG A 185 -12.07 -3.28 -15.59
N ASN A 186 -11.58 -4.51 -15.65
CA ASN A 186 -10.23 -4.85 -16.09
C ASN A 186 -9.12 -4.19 -15.22
N CYS A 187 -9.36 -4.11 -13.92
CA CYS A 187 -8.41 -3.65 -12.91
C CYS A 187 -8.06 -4.82 -11.99
N PRO A 188 -7.20 -5.76 -12.40
CA PRO A 188 -6.89 -6.95 -11.62
C PRO A 188 -6.19 -6.57 -10.31
N VAL A 189 -6.68 -7.13 -9.20
CA VAL A 189 -6.13 -6.89 -7.87
C VAL A 189 -5.05 -7.92 -7.56
N TRP A 190 -3.84 -7.47 -7.27
CA TRP A 190 -2.73 -8.30 -6.81
C TRP A 190 -2.77 -8.56 -5.31
N GLY A 191 -3.13 -7.54 -4.51
CA GLY A 191 -3.10 -7.65 -3.06
C GLY A 191 -3.95 -6.60 -2.35
N LEU A 192 -4.00 -6.72 -1.02
CA LEU A 192 -4.76 -5.83 -0.14
C LEU A 192 -4.15 -5.81 1.25
N SER A 193 -4.40 -4.75 2.01
CA SER A 193 -4.16 -4.76 3.46
C SER A 193 -5.47 -4.80 4.25
N VAL A 194 -5.39 -5.27 5.50
CA VAL A 194 -6.57 -5.33 6.37
C VAL A 194 -7.08 -3.95 6.74
N GLN A 195 -6.19 -3.01 7.04
CA GLN A 195 -6.55 -1.66 7.48
C GLN A 195 -5.37 -0.72 7.30
N ASN A 196 -5.58 0.44 6.69
CA ASN A 196 -4.60 1.52 6.76
C ASN A 196 -4.50 2.04 8.19
N GLU A 197 -3.28 2.09 8.72
CA GLU A 197 -2.96 2.67 10.03
C GLU A 197 -3.89 2.25 11.17
N PRO A 198 -3.95 0.96 11.52
CA PRO A 198 -4.92 0.42 12.46
C PRO A 198 -4.78 0.93 13.92
N MET A 199 -3.78 1.75 14.21
CA MET A 199 -3.62 2.38 15.52
C MET A 199 -3.96 3.87 15.51
N ALA A 200 -4.23 4.43 14.32
CA ALA A 200 -4.47 5.86 14.16
C ALA A 200 -5.92 6.25 14.46
N ASN A 201 -6.06 7.34 15.22
CA ASN A 201 -7.33 8.05 15.43
C ASN A 201 -7.18 9.44 14.81
N GLN A 202 -7.66 9.61 13.60
CA GLN A 202 -7.43 10.79 12.77
C GLN A 202 -8.72 11.60 12.55
N CYS A 203 -8.58 12.88 12.25
CA CYS A 203 -9.69 13.74 11.88
C CYS A 203 -10.27 13.44 10.48
N PHE A 204 -9.65 12.53 9.75
CA PHE A 204 -10.10 11.94 8.49
C PHE A 204 -10.43 10.45 8.68
N ASP A 205 -10.76 9.76 7.61
CA ASP A 205 -11.10 8.35 7.61
C ASP A 205 -10.08 7.52 8.39
N SER A 206 -10.52 6.82 9.41
CA SER A 206 -9.67 5.99 10.26
C SER A 206 -10.50 4.98 11.04
N CYS A 207 -9.93 3.82 11.35
CA CYS A 207 -10.57 2.79 12.13
C CYS A 207 -9.53 2.06 13.00
N VAL A 208 -9.76 2.01 14.30
CA VAL A 208 -8.81 1.44 15.24
C VAL A 208 -9.00 -0.06 15.38
N TRP A 209 -7.90 -0.81 15.26
CA TRP A 209 -7.82 -2.24 15.47
C TRP A 209 -6.68 -2.56 16.43
N THR A 210 -6.89 -3.49 17.34
CA THR A 210 -5.80 -4.17 18.05
C THR A 210 -5.20 -5.26 17.15
N GLY A 211 -3.97 -5.70 17.43
CA GLY A 211 -3.38 -6.83 16.70
C GLY A 211 -4.22 -8.11 16.82
N ARG A 212 -4.88 -8.32 17.98
CA ARG A 212 -5.78 -9.43 18.18
C ARG A 212 -7.06 -9.34 17.35
N GLU A 213 -7.68 -8.17 17.28
CA GLU A 213 -8.88 -7.96 16.45
C GLU A 213 -8.56 -8.16 14.96
N GLU A 214 -7.40 -7.70 14.53
CA GLU A 214 -6.90 -7.89 13.16
C GLU A 214 -6.66 -9.38 12.87
N MET A 215 -6.00 -10.09 13.78
CA MET A 215 -5.76 -11.52 13.69
C MET A 215 -7.08 -12.32 13.63
N GLU A 216 -8.03 -12.04 14.55
CA GLU A 216 -9.36 -12.67 14.56
C GLU A 216 -10.12 -12.38 13.26
N PHE A 217 -10.05 -11.15 12.75
CA PHE A 217 -10.71 -10.78 11.50
C PHE A 217 -10.13 -11.51 10.29
N VAL A 218 -8.83 -11.63 10.21
CA VAL A 218 -8.14 -12.39 9.15
C VAL A 218 -8.53 -13.86 9.22
N ARG A 219 -8.45 -14.45 10.42
CA ARG A 219 -8.68 -15.88 10.65
C ARG A 219 -10.12 -16.30 10.37
N ASP A 220 -11.07 -15.56 10.94
CA ASP A 220 -12.46 -16.01 11.04
C ASP A 220 -13.36 -15.44 9.95
N TYR A 221 -12.97 -14.34 9.32
CA TYR A 221 -13.81 -13.61 8.36
C TYR A 221 -13.14 -13.37 7.01
N LEU A 222 -12.08 -12.54 6.94
CA LEU A 222 -11.52 -12.06 5.67
C LEU A 222 -10.83 -13.18 4.88
N GLY A 223 -9.97 -13.95 5.52
CA GLY A 223 -9.27 -15.06 4.86
C GLY A 223 -10.25 -16.10 4.29
N PRO A 224 -11.23 -16.60 5.10
CA PRO A 224 -12.27 -17.48 4.58
C PRO A 224 -13.14 -16.86 3.49
N ALA A 225 -13.47 -15.56 3.56
CA ALA A 225 -14.24 -14.87 2.52
C ALA A 225 -13.47 -14.83 1.20
N LEU A 226 -12.22 -14.39 1.22
CA LEU A 226 -11.35 -14.36 0.05
C LEU A 226 -11.25 -15.75 -0.60
N ALA A 227 -11.07 -16.79 0.21
CA ALA A 227 -10.99 -18.16 -0.30
C ALA A 227 -12.32 -18.62 -0.98
N ARG A 228 -13.47 -18.32 -0.37
CA ARG A 228 -14.79 -18.66 -0.95
C ARG A 228 -15.07 -17.96 -2.26
N HIS A 229 -14.62 -16.70 -2.41
CA HIS A 229 -14.78 -15.92 -3.64
C HIS A 229 -13.73 -16.22 -4.71
N GLY A 230 -12.78 -17.15 -4.45
CA GLY A 230 -11.72 -17.47 -5.40
C GLY A 230 -10.55 -16.47 -5.40
N PHE A 231 -10.42 -15.65 -4.36
CA PHE A 231 -9.37 -14.64 -4.18
C PHE A 231 -8.28 -15.06 -3.19
N GLY A 232 -8.22 -16.34 -2.85
CA GLY A 232 -7.25 -16.84 -1.85
C GLY A 232 -5.78 -16.73 -2.27
N ASP A 233 -5.49 -16.44 -3.52
CA ASP A 233 -4.15 -16.17 -4.07
C ASP A 233 -3.73 -14.71 -3.95
N ARG A 234 -4.64 -13.79 -3.60
CA ARG A 234 -4.36 -12.37 -3.41
C ARG A 234 -3.44 -12.18 -2.21
N LYS A 235 -2.50 -11.26 -2.34
CA LYS A 235 -1.49 -10.99 -1.32
C LYS A 235 -2.09 -10.18 -0.17
N LEU A 236 -2.58 -10.85 0.86
CA LEU A 236 -3.12 -10.21 2.06
C LEU A 236 -1.98 -9.74 2.94
N MET A 237 -1.94 -8.46 3.22
CA MET A 237 -0.97 -7.82 4.11
C MET A 237 -1.64 -7.40 5.40
N VAL A 238 -0.91 -7.50 6.50
CA VAL A 238 -1.35 -7.07 7.83
C VAL A 238 -0.56 -5.86 8.30
N PHE A 239 -1.01 -5.20 9.34
CA PHE A 239 -0.45 -4.05 10.02
C PHE A 239 -0.60 -2.75 9.24
N ASP A 240 0.11 -2.53 8.13
CA ASP A 240 0.00 -1.33 7.28
C ASP A 240 0.13 -0.01 8.08
N HIS A 241 1.14 0.07 8.97
CA HIS A 241 1.38 1.22 9.86
C HIS A 241 2.88 1.46 10.12
N ASN A 242 3.19 2.37 11.03
CA ASN A 242 4.55 2.84 11.34
C ASN A 242 5.47 1.73 11.87
N ARG A 243 6.76 1.88 11.61
CA ARG A 243 7.79 0.85 11.81
C ARG A 243 7.96 0.39 13.25
N ASP A 244 7.72 1.27 14.22
CA ASP A 244 7.96 1.04 15.65
C ASP A 244 7.19 -0.14 16.25
N GLN A 245 6.04 -0.51 15.70
CA GLN A 245 5.18 -1.58 16.21
C GLN A 245 5.08 -2.79 15.26
N VAL A 246 5.80 -2.81 14.14
CA VAL A 246 5.61 -3.84 13.10
C VAL A 246 5.84 -5.25 13.66
N TYR A 247 6.92 -5.47 14.39
CA TYR A 247 7.22 -6.77 14.98
C TYR A 247 6.09 -7.26 15.89
N ARG A 248 5.73 -6.46 16.90
CA ARG A 248 4.69 -6.79 17.87
C ARG A 248 3.34 -7.08 17.21
N ARG A 249 2.97 -6.29 16.22
CA ARG A 249 1.67 -6.39 15.54
C ARG A 249 1.63 -7.55 14.57
N ALA A 250 2.64 -7.69 13.74
CA ALA A 250 2.71 -8.77 12.76
C ALA A 250 2.82 -10.14 13.43
N THR A 251 3.66 -10.28 14.46
CA THR A 251 3.79 -11.55 15.21
C THR A 251 2.50 -11.99 15.89
N THR A 252 1.61 -11.05 16.26
CA THR A 252 0.28 -11.43 16.78
C THR A 252 -0.51 -12.24 15.76
N VAL A 253 -0.40 -11.90 14.48
CA VAL A 253 -1.08 -12.62 13.40
C VAL A 253 -0.30 -13.86 12.97
N TYR A 254 1.02 -13.75 12.80
CA TYR A 254 1.86 -14.87 12.35
C TYR A 254 1.92 -16.02 13.33
N ASN A 255 1.83 -15.76 14.64
CA ASN A 255 1.84 -16.79 15.67
C ASN A 255 0.51 -17.56 15.80
N ASP A 256 -0.56 -17.10 15.14
CA ASP A 256 -1.80 -17.87 15.00
C ASP A 256 -1.75 -18.67 13.69
N PRO A 257 -1.65 -20.03 13.74
CA PRO A 257 -1.48 -20.83 12.53
C PRO A 257 -2.68 -20.80 11.59
N GLU A 258 -3.88 -20.50 12.12
CA GLU A 258 -5.09 -20.40 11.30
C GLU A 258 -5.23 -19.03 10.64
N ALA A 259 -4.67 -17.98 11.21
CA ALA A 259 -4.61 -16.65 10.59
C ALA A 259 -3.43 -16.56 9.59
N SER A 260 -2.25 -17.03 9.98
CA SER A 260 -1.02 -16.90 9.21
C SER A 260 -1.09 -17.54 7.83
N LYS A 261 -1.87 -18.60 7.65
CA LYS A 261 -2.04 -19.26 6.35
C LYS A 261 -2.66 -18.38 5.27
N TYR A 262 -3.34 -17.29 5.65
CA TYR A 262 -3.94 -16.33 4.72
C TYR A 262 -3.04 -15.13 4.44
N VAL A 263 -1.99 -14.91 5.24
CA VAL A 263 -1.18 -13.70 5.21
C VAL A 263 0.05 -13.90 4.34
N TRP A 264 0.26 -13.00 3.40
CA TRP A 264 1.43 -12.96 2.56
C TRP A 264 2.58 -12.13 3.19
N GLY A 265 2.27 -11.05 3.89
CA GLY A 265 3.28 -10.15 4.41
C GLY A 265 2.75 -9.09 5.37
N ALA A 266 3.65 -8.28 5.90
CA ALA A 266 3.33 -7.08 6.66
C ALA A 266 3.60 -5.83 5.80
N ALA A 267 2.64 -4.92 5.76
CA ALA A 267 2.84 -3.61 5.18
C ALA A 267 3.33 -2.64 6.25
N ILE A 268 4.27 -1.76 5.90
CA ILE A 268 4.85 -0.78 6.82
C ILE A 268 4.92 0.61 6.20
N HIS A 269 4.67 1.62 7.05
CA HIS A 269 4.84 3.02 6.72
C HIS A 269 6.22 3.52 7.18
N TRP A 270 6.74 4.55 6.54
CA TRP A 270 8.10 5.04 6.77
C TRP A 270 8.29 5.85 8.06
N TYR A 271 7.19 6.27 8.71
CA TYR A 271 7.24 7.07 9.92
C TYR A 271 7.82 6.30 11.10
N GLU A 272 8.38 7.04 12.08
CA GLU A 272 9.00 6.55 13.31
C GLU A 272 10.18 5.59 13.11
N GLY A 273 10.97 5.34 14.14
CA GLY A 273 12.07 4.38 14.08
C GLY A 273 13.27 4.80 13.23
N TYR A 274 13.60 6.08 13.14
CA TYR A 274 14.79 6.54 12.40
C TYR A 274 16.13 5.98 12.93
N CYS A 275 16.16 5.55 14.16
CA CYS A 275 17.33 4.94 14.81
C CYS A 275 17.07 3.47 15.18
N GLY A 276 16.21 2.85 14.49
CA GLY A 276 15.40 1.69 14.70
C GLY A 276 16.11 0.38 14.99
N SER A 277 16.44 0.14 16.24
CA SER A 277 16.63 -1.22 16.70
C SER A 277 15.43 -2.12 16.40
N GLU A 278 14.19 -1.59 16.47
CA GLU A 278 12.97 -2.38 16.25
C GLU A 278 12.76 -2.80 14.78
N MET A 279 13.10 -1.95 13.82
CA MET A 279 13.05 -2.35 12.41
C MET A 279 14.12 -3.40 12.07
N SER A 280 15.27 -3.34 12.75
CA SER A 280 16.31 -4.36 12.60
C SER A 280 15.84 -5.72 13.11
N TYR A 281 15.08 -5.76 14.19
CA TYR A 281 14.48 -7.00 14.70
C TYR A 281 13.41 -7.55 13.75
N ALA A 282 12.58 -6.69 13.18
CA ALA A 282 11.54 -7.11 12.23
C ALA A 282 12.10 -7.64 10.89
N LEU A 283 13.31 -7.23 10.53
CA LEU A 283 13.99 -7.69 9.30
C LEU A 283 14.94 -8.87 9.52
N SER A 284 15.23 -9.23 10.77
CA SER A 284 16.17 -10.30 11.12
C SER A 284 15.51 -11.62 11.48
N ASP A 285 14.21 -11.65 11.66
CA ASP A 285 13.40 -12.83 11.96
C ASP A 285 12.60 -13.28 10.74
#